data_e75c2916d8a4003d2291149cd6276ef6
#
_entry.id   e75c2916d8a4003d2291149cd6276ef6
#
_cell.length_a   1.000
_cell.length_b   1.000
_cell.length_c   1.000
_cell.angle_alpha   90.00
_cell.angle_beta   90.00
_cell.angle_gamma   90.00
#
_symmetry.space_group_name_H-M   'P 1'
#
loop_
_entity.id
_entity.type
_entity.pdbx_description
1 polymer ?
#
loop_
_entity_poly.entity_id
_entity_poly.type
_entity_poly.pdbx_seq_one_letter_code
_entity_poly.pdbx_strand_id
1 'polypeptide(L)'
;AYGVGRVVFASSAAIYGDGTELPVRETAEKRPLSPYGAAKLASESVLLGHGACYGFTVRCQRYFNVFGPRQDPSSPYSGVISIFARRYREGQGVTIHGDGRQTRDFIAVRDVARANALAATRPALHAGAVNICTGRATSLLDLAGLFATHYAGGPAPQQAPARVGDIGHSLGAPGLATAELGFTARTSVAEGLAELIAATPVALHS
;
A
#
# COMPACT_ATOMS: atom_id res chain seq x y z
N ALA A 1 -26.97 -5.84 22.03
CA ALA A 1 -25.94 -6.23 21.06
C ALA A 1 -26.45 -5.91 19.65
N TYR A 2 -25.65 -5.26 18.81
CA TYR A 2 -26.07 -4.81 17.48
C TYR A 2 -25.90 -5.89 16.39
N GLY A 3 -25.59 -7.14 16.75
CA GLY A 3 -25.51 -8.28 15.83
C GLY A 3 -24.39 -8.17 14.78
N VAL A 4 -23.28 -7.49 15.09
CA VAL A 4 -22.14 -7.42 14.17
C VAL A 4 -21.49 -8.80 14.06
N GLY A 5 -21.68 -9.46 12.92
CA GLY A 5 -21.12 -10.80 12.65
C GLY A 5 -19.74 -10.78 12.01
N ARG A 6 -19.24 -9.61 11.56
CA ARG A 6 -17.99 -9.51 10.80
C ARG A 6 -17.30 -8.16 11.00
N VAL A 7 -15.96 -8.21 11.08
CA VAL A 7 -15.08 -7.03 11.12
C VAL A 7 -14.02 -7.18 10.03
N VAL A 8 -13.84 -6.15 9.21
CA VAL A 8 -12.73 -6.02 8.27
C VAL A 8 -11.78 -4.96 8.81
N PHE A 9 -10.54 -5.33 9.07
CA PHE A 9 -9.53 -4.47 9.66
C PHE A 9 -8.47 -4.07 8.63
N ALA A 10 -8.26 -2.77 8.47
CA ALA A 10 -7.18 -2.22 7.66
C ALA A 10 -5.84 -2.37 8.38
N SER A 11 -5.16 -3.50 8.15
CA SER A 11 -3.79 -3.75 8.59
C SER A 11 -2.78 -3.25 7.56
N SER A 12 -1.51 -3.60 7.71
CA SER A 12 -0.43 -3.07 6.88
C SER A 12 0.69 -4.08 6.68
N ALA A 13 1.35 -4.04 5.52
CA ALA A 13 2.59 -4.77 5.26
C ALA A 13 3.75 -4.32 6.19
N ALA A 14 3.64 -3.15 6.83
CA ALA A 14 4.63 -2.67 7.81
C ALA A 14 4.84 -3.60 9.01
N ILE A 15 3.95 -4.57 9.23
CA ILE A 15 4.11 -5.60 10.27
C ILE A 15 5.23 -6.58 9.98
N TYR A 16 5.62 -6.77 8.71
CA TYR A 16 6.65 -7.73 8.32
C TYR A 16 8.07 -7.20 8.58
N GLY A 17 8.27 -5.88 8.55
CA GLY A 17 9.59 -5.27 8.63
C GLY A 17 10.40 -5.44 7.36
N ASP A 18 11.70 -5.64 7.50
CA ASP A 18 12.67 -5.82 6.41
C ASP A 18 13.31 -7.22 6.47
N GLY A 19 13.97 -7.63 5.38
CA GLY A 19 14.73 -8.90 5.32
C GLY A 19 13.88 -10.17 5.23
N THR A 20 12.58 -10.06 4.90
CA THR A 20 11.74 -11.22 4.63
C THR A 20 11.98 -11.76 3.22
N GLU A 21 11.79 -13.08 3.05
CA GLU A 21 11.79 -13.71 1.72
C GLU A 21 10.68 -13.10 0.84
N LEU A 22 11.01 -12.78 -0.42
CA LEU A 22 10.08 -12.19 -1.36
C LEU A 22 9.62 -13.23 -2.41
N PRO A 23 8.35 -13.18 -2.81
CA PRO A 23 7.27 -12.32 -2.30
C PRO A 23 6.81 -12.73 -0.88
N VAL A 24 6.54 -11.73 -0.04
CA VAL A 24 6.15 -11.94 1.36
C VAL A 24 4.80 -12.63 1.45
N ARG A 25 4.75 -13.78 2.09
CA ARG A 25 3.53 -14.54 2.38
C ARG A 25 2.96 -14.16 3.75
N GLU A 26 1.68 -14.43 3.97
CA GLU A 26 1.02 -14.16 5.25
C GLU A 26 1.60 -14.94 6.43
N THR A 27 2.25 -16.07 6.15
CA THR A 27 2.96 -16.91 7.13
C THR A 27 4.32 -16.37 7.53
N ALA A 28 4.88 -15.40 6.78
CA ALA A 28 6.17 -14.79 7.09
C ALA A 28 6.21 -14.23 8.51
N GLU A 29 7.39 -14.22 9.11
CA GLU A 29 7.62 -13.65 10.43
C GLU A 29 7.23 -12.17 10.47
N LYS A 30 6.69 -11.72 11.59
CA LYS A 30 6.26 -10.34 11.82
C LYS A 30 7.29 -9.66 12.70
N ARG A 31 8.07 -8.75 12.10
CA ARG A 31 9.13 -7.97 12.76
C ARG A 31 8.99 -6.47 12.49
N PRO A 32 7.92 -5.83 13.01
CA PRO A 32 7.68 -4.42 12.71
C PRO A 32 8.85 -3.54 13.16
N LEU A 33 9.31 -2.66 12.26
CA LEU A 33 10.42 -1.72 12.50
C LEU A 33 9.94 -0.32 12.92
N SER A 34 8.62 -0.14 13.12
CA SER A 34 8.06 1.15 13.49
C SER A 34 6.93 0.99 14.52
N PRO A 35 6.67 2.03 15.35
CA PRO A 35 5.50 2.04 16.24
C PRO A 35 4.18 1.81 15.50
N TYR A 36 4.05 2.34 14.27
CA TYR A 36 2.89 2.10 13.41
C TYR A 36 2.71 0.61 13.08
N GLY A 37 3.77 -0.05 12.60
CA GLY A 37 3.73 -1.48 12.29
C GLY A 37 3.43 -2.33 13.52
N ALA A 38 4.05 -2.00 14.67
CA ALA A 38 3.79 -2.68 15.94
C ALA A 38 2.34 -2.52 16.39
N ALA A 39 1.76 -1.31 16.29
CA ALA A 39 0.37 -1.05 16.62
C ALA A 39 -0.60 -1.84 15.71
N LYS A 40 -0.31 -1.92 14.39
CA LYS A 40 -1.11 -2.72 13.47
C LYS A 40 -1.08 -4.21 13.80
N LEU A 41 0.10 -4.76 14.13
CA LEU A 41 0.25 -6.16 14.55
C LEU A 41 -0.50 -6.45 15.85
N ALA A 42 -0.37 -5.58 16.85
CA ALA A 42 -1.11 -5.70 18.10
C ALA A 42 -2.63 -5.67 17.86
N SER A 43 -3.12 -4.77 17.00
CA SER A 43 -4.52 -4.68 16.64
C SER A 43 -5.03 -5.96 15.93
N GLU A 44 -4.24 -6.58 15.03
CA GLU A 44 -4.60 -7.87 14.45
C GLU A 44 -4.82 -8.92 15.54
N SER A 45 -3.86 -9.04 16.46
CA SER A 45 -3.92 -10.04 17.53
C SER A 45 -5.13 -9.83 18.45
N VAL A 46 -5.39 -8.58 18.87
CA VAL A 46 -6.54 -8.23 19.69
C VAL A 46 -7.87 -8.54 18.99
N LEU A 47 -8.02 -8.12 17.74
CA LEU A 47 -9.27 -8.34 16.99
C LEU A 47 -9.53 -9.82 16.71
N LEU A 48 -8.51 -10.58 16.29
CA LEU A 48 -8.63 -12.01 16.05
C LEU A 48 -9.00 -12.75 17.35
N GLY A 49 -8.37 -12.40 18.47
CA GLY A 49 -8.72 -12.96 19.77
C GLY A 49 -10.16 -12.65 20.19
N HIS A 50 -10.63 -11.41 20.00
CA HIS A 50 -12.03 -11.04 20.27
C HIS A 50 -13.00 -11.80 19.36
N GLY A 51 -12.69 -11.91 18.05
CA GLY A 51 -13.51 -12.69 17.13
C GLY A 51 -13.69 -14.15 17.58
N ALA A 52 -12.58 -14.78 17.99
CA ALA A 52 -12.61 -16.14 18.52
C ALA A 52 -13.42 -16.27 19.83
N CYS A 53 -13.29 -15.31 20.74
CA CYS A 53 -14.00 -15.33 22.03
C CYS A 53 -15.49 -15.02 21.92
N TYR A 54 -15.88 -14.12 21.02
CA TYR A 54 -17.23 -13.56 20.96
C TYR A 54 -18.02 -13.98 19.71
N GLY A 55 -17.49 -14.87 18.88
CA GLY A 55 -18.21 -15.50 17.79
C GLY A 55 -18.47 -14.61 16.56
N PHE A 56 -17.59 -13.66 16.26
CA PHE A 56 -17.64 -12.89 15.02
C PHE A 56 -16.38 -13.10 14.16
N THR A 57 -16.53 -13.01 12.84
CA THR A 57 -15.41 -13.22 11.92
C THR A 57 -14.57 -11.96 11.78
N VAL A 58 -13.25 -12.07 11.89
CA VAL A 58 -12.30 -10.97 11.67
C VAL A 58 -11.42 -11.25 10.47
N ARG A 59 -11.42 -10.32 9.50
CA ARG A 59 -10.50 -10.34 8.37
C ARG A 59 -9.55 -9.15 8.45
N CYS A 60 -8.27 -9.42 8.68
CA CYS A 60 -7.22 -8.42 8.65
C CYS A 60 -6.66 -8.32 7.22
N GLN A 61 -6.76 -7.17 6.59
CA GLN A 61 -6.22 -6.91 5.27
C GLN A 61 -4.91 -6.15 5.38
N ARG A 62 -3.79 -6.80 5.08
CA ARG A 62 -2.44 -6.22 5.12
C ARG A 62 -2.18 -5.48 3.82
N TYR A 63 -2.47 -4.18 3.81
CA TYR A 63 -2.24 -3.36 2.64
C TYR A 63 -0.76 -3.13 2.39
N PHE A 64 -0.34 -3.30 1.14
CA PHE A 64 0.95 -2.86 0.67
C PHE A 64 0.89 -1.36 0.35
N ASN A 65 1.73 -0.83 -0.54
CA ASN A 65 1.81 0.62 -0.72
C ASN A 65 0.58 1.18 -1.47
N VAL A 66 -0.46 1.54 -0.73
CA VAL A 66 -1.69 2.08 -1.30
C VAL A 66 -1.46 3.48 -1.83
N PHE A 67 -1.99 3.75 -3.03
CA PHE A 67 -1.96 5.08 -3.65
C PHE A 67 -3.25 5.38 -4.40
N GLY A 68 -3.54 6.65 -4.62
CA GLY A 68 -4.70 7.08 -5.41
C GLY A 68 -5.19 8.48 -5.05
N PRO A 69 -6.28 8.93 -5.72
CA PRO A 69 -6.90 10.22 -5.46
C PRO A 69 -7.25 10.43 -3.99
N ARG A 70 -7.20 11.70 -3.54
CA ARG A 70 -7.52 12.14 -2.16
C ARG A 70 -6.50 11.74 -1.09
N GLN A 71 -5.34 11.19 -1.46
CA GLN A 71 -4.26 11.01 -0.51
C GLN A 71 -3.65 12.39 -0.17
N ASP A 72 -3.61 12.72 1.13
CA ASP A 72 -3.01 13.97 1.60
C ASP A 72 -1.47 13.89 1.54
N PRO A 73 -0.80 14.68 0.68
CA PRO A 73 0.66 14.64 0.56
C PRO A 73 1.39 15.27 1.76
N SER A 74 0.70 15.97 2.64
CA SER A 74 1.28 16.59 3.84
C SER A 74 1.32 15.63 5.04
N SER A 75 0.58 14.53 4.99
CA SER A 75 0.57 13.53 6.05
C SER A 75 1.96 12.90 6.22
N PRO A 76 2.47 12.73 7.45
CA PRO A 76 3.74 12.04 7.71
C PRO A 76 3.73 10.56 7.27
N TYR A 77 2.55 10.02 7.01
CA TYR A 77 2.36 8.65 6.49
C TYR A 77 2.14 8.62 4.97
N SER A 78 2.30 9.75 4.29
CA SER A 78 2.14 9.82 2.84
C SER A 78 3.23 9.01 2.13
N GLY A 79 2.79 8.13 1.24
CA GLY A 79 3.69 7.33 0.41
C GLY A 79 4.43 8.19 -0.64
N VAL A 80 5.50 7.63 -1.17
CA VAL A 80 6.35 8.31 -2.17
C VAL A 80 5.58 8.81 -3.39
N ILE A 81 4.51 8.12 -3.81
CA ILE A 81 3.68 8.53 -4.96
C ILE A 81 3.02 9.90 -4.72
N SER A 82 2.46 10.16 -3.54
CA SER A 82 1.83 11.45 -3.25
C SER A 82 2.84 12.59 -3.18
N ILE A 83 4.05 12.31 -2.68
CA ILE A 83 5.16 13.27 -2.66
C ILE A 83 5.60 13.60 -4.09
N PHE A 84 5.81 12.59 -4.92
CA PHE A 84 6.18 12.75 -6.33
C PHE A 84 5.10 13.50 -7.11
N ALA A 85 3.83 13.12 -6.96
CA ALA A 85 2.70 13.79 -7.60
C ALA A 85 2.64 15.29 -7.27
N ARG A 86 2.83 15.64 -5.99
CA ARG A 86 2.89 17.05 -5.58
C ARG A 86 4.06 17.79 -6.23
N ARG A 87 5.28 17.23 -6.13
CA ARG A 87 6.49 17.87 -6.65
C ARG A 87 6.45 18.06 -8.16
N TYR A 88 6.08 17.03 -8.92
CA TYR A 88 5.96 17.15 -10.37
C TYR A 88 4.90 18.17 -10.79
N ARG A 89 3.76 18.22 -10.08
CA ARG A 89 2.72 19.22 -10.33
C ARG A 89 3.20 20.64 -10.08
N GLU A 90 4.07 20.85 -9.08
CA GLU A 90 4.69 22.14 -8.76
C GLU A 90 5.89 22.48 -9.66
N GLY A 91 6.18 21.67 -10.68
CA GLY A 91 7.36 21.82 -11.54
C GLY A 91 8.69 21.61 -10.83
N GLN A 92 8.66 20.93 -9.68
CA GLN A 92 9.82 20.67 -8.83
C GLN A 92 10.40 19.29 -9.11
N GLY A 93 11.73 19.18 -9.02
CA GLY A 93 12.41 17.88 -9.06
C GLY A 93 12.12 17.03 -7.83
N VAL A 94 12.07 15.72 -7.99
CA VAL A 94 11.96 14.77 -6.88
C VAL A 94 13.35 14.34 -6.42
N THR A 95 13.47 14.03 -5.12
CA THR A 95 14.70 13.49 -4.54
C THR A 95 14.52 12.00 -4.30
N ILE A 96 15.39 11.20 -4.88
CA ILE A 96 15.48 9.75 -4.66
C ILE A 96 16.63 9.50 -3.69
N HIS A 97 16.32 8.92 -2.53
CA HIS A 97 17.34 8.53 -1.57
C HIS A 97 17.90 7.15 -1.94
N GLY A 98 19.23 7.01 -1.95
CA GLY A 98 19.91 5.82 -2.46
C GLY A 98 20.01 5.78 -3.98
N ASP A 99 20.16 4.58 -4.54
CA ASP A 99 20.32 4.35 -5.98
C ASP A 99 19.00 4.32 -6.77
N GLY A 100 17.86 4.38 -6.08
CA GLY A 100 16.52 4.35 -6.67
C GLY A 100 16.04 2.96 -7.13
N ARG A 101 16.83 1.92 -6.89
CA ARG A 101 16.47 0.53 -7.22
C ARG A 101 15.60 -0.15 -6.17
N GLN A 102 15.41 0.49 -5.00
CA GLN A 102 14.48 0.01 -3.99
C GLN A 102 13.08 -0.11 -4.58
N THR A 103 12.43 -1.25 -4.32
CA THR A 103 11.13 -1.58 -4.91
C THR A 103 10.00 -1.56 -3.91
N ARG A 104 8.80 -1.24 -4.40
CA ARG A 104 7.55 -1.30 -3.64
C ARG A 104 6.48 -2.00 -4.47
N ASP A 105 5.57 -2.68 -3.79
CA ASP A 105 4.32 -3.17 -4.36
C ASP A 105 3.27 -2.08 -4.17
N PHE A 106 3.01 -1.32 -5.23
CA PHE A 106 2.02 -0.25 -5.23
C PHE A 106 0.65 -0.77 -5.67
N ILE A 107 -0.36 -0.55 -4.84
CA ILE A 107 -1.73 -0.95 -5.12
C ILE A 107 -2.67 0.26 -5.16
N ALA A 108 -3.50 0.35 -6.19
CA ALA A 108 -4.47 1.43 -6.33
C ALA A 108 -5.56 1.38 -5.25
N VAL A 109 -5.93 2.53 -4.69
CA VAL A 109 -6.94 2.64 -3.62
C VAL A 109 -8.29 2.04 -4.02
N ARG A 110 -8.66 2.10 -5.31
CA ARG A 110 -9.91 1.48 -5.82
C ARG A 110 -9.87 -0.05 -5.73
N ASP A 111 -8.70 -0.67 -5.93
CA ASP A 111 -8.52 -2.11 -5.74
C ASP A 111 -8.61 -2.48 -4.27
N VAL A 112 -8.04 -1.66 -3.38
CA VAL A 112 -8.19 -1.83 -1.92
C VAL A 112 -9.64 -1.70 -1.49
N ALA A 113 -10.39 -0.72 -2.01
CA ALA A 113 -11.82 -0.57 -1.74
C ALA A 113 -12.62 -1.80 -2.18
N ARG A 114 -12.29 -2.37 -3.36
CA ARG A 114 -12.90 -3.61 -3.85
C ARG A 114 -12.55 -4.81 -2.96
N ALA A 115 -11.32 -4.92 -2.49
CA ALA A 115 -10.92 -5.96 -1.54
C ALA A 115 -11.71 -5.87 -0.22
N ASN A 116 -11.91 -4.64 0.30
CA ASN A 116 -12.74 -4.39 1.47
C ASN A 116 -14.19 -4.82 1.26
N ALA A 117 -14.78 -4.44 0.12
CA ALA A 117 -16.15 -4.84 -0.21
C ALA A 117 -16.29 -6.37 -0.29
N LEU A 118 -15.35 -7.06 -0.95
CA LEU A 118 -15.33 -8.51 -1.01
C LEU A 118 -15.22 -9.15 0.37
N ALA A 119 -14.35 -8.66 1.23
CA ALA A 119 -14.20 -9.16 2.60
C ALA A 119 -15.45 -8.90 3.45
N ALA A 120 -16.13 -7.76 3.23
CA ALA A 120 -17.36 -7.42 3.96
C ALA A 120 -18.57 -8.27 3.54
N THR A 121 -18.66 -8.67 2.25
CA THR A 121 -19.87 -9.26 1.68
C THR A 121 -19.78 -10.75 1.34
N ARG A 122 -18.55 -11.32 1.24
CA ARG A 122 -18.39 -12.74 0.88
C ARG A 122 -19.09 -13.66 1.88
N PRO A 123 -19.94 -14.61 1.44
CA PRO A 123 -20.74 -15.43 2.35
C PRO A 123 -19.89 -16.27 3.30
N ALA A 124 -18.91 -16.99 2.79
CA ALA A 124 -18.02 -17.84 3.57
C ALA A 124 -16.66 -17.16 3.72
N LEU A 125 -16.47 -16.38 4.77
CA LEU A 125 -15.20 -15.71 5.08
C LEU A 125 -14.56 -16.38 6.29
N HIS A 126 -13.31 -16.84 6.11
CA HIS A 126 -12.53 -17.35 7.24
C HIS A 126 -11.88 -16.19 8.01
N ALA A 127 -11.76 -16.35 9.32
CA ALA A 127 -10.98 -15.41 10.14
C ALA A 127 -9.49 -15.53 9.79
N GLY A 128 -8.76 -14.41 9.89
CA GLY A 128 -7.33 -14.39 9.63
C GLY A 128 -6.88 -13.18 8.85
N ALA A 129 -5.64 -13.20 8.38
CA ALA A 129 -5.04 -12.10 7.64
C ALA A 129 -4.75 -12.48 6.19
N VAL A 130 -4.87 -11.52 5.26
CA VAL A 130 -4.50 -11.65 3.85
C VAL A 130 -3.73 -10.43 3.38
N ASN A 131 -2.77 -10.62 2.49
CA ASN A 131 -2.07 -9.56 1.82
C ASN A 131 -2.95 -8.95 0.73
N ILE A 132 -3.10 -7.64 0.73
CA ILE A 132 -3.75 -6.89 -0.33
C ILE A 132 -2.66 -6.14 -1.09
N CYS A 133 -2.23 -6.74 -2.18
CA CYS A 133 -1.07 -6.37 -2.98
C CYS A 133 -1.29 -6.72 -4.46
N THR A 134 -0.38 -6.29 -5.32
CA THR A 134 -0.41 -6.60 -6.74
C THR A 134 0.46 -7.80 -7.12
N GLY A 135 1.47 -8.12 -6.29
CA GLY A 135 2.52 -9.07 -6.63
C GLY A 135 3.49 -8.54 -7.70
N ARG A 136 3.54 -7.23 -7.90
CA ARG A 136 4.43 -6.57 -8.88
C ARG A 136 5.31 -5.54 -8.19
N ALA A 137 6.61 -5.69 -8.38
CA ALA A 137 7.59 -4.74 -7.86
C ALA A 137 7.77 -3.58 -8.83
N THR A 138 7.75 -2.35 -8.31
CA THR A 138 8.07 -1.13 -9.06
C THR A 138 9.19 -0.40 -8.34
N SER A 139 10.29 -0.08 -9.03
CA SER A 139 11.40 0.69 -8.45
C SER A 139 11.05 2.19 -8.37
N LEU A 140 11.76 2.94 -7.53
CA LEU A 140 11.58 4.39 -7.47
C LEU A 140 12.05 5.07 -8.76
N LEU A 141 13.01 4.49 -9.49
CA LEU A 141 13.41 4.98 -10.82
C LEU A 141 12.29 4.78 -11.84
N ASP A 142 11.67 3.58 -11.88
CA ASP A 142 10.55 3.32 -12.79
C ASP A 142 9.38 4.24 -12.46
N LEU A 143 9.09 4.44 -11.17
CA LEU A 143 8.05 5.36 -10.72
C LEU A 143 8.32 6.80 -11.19
N ALA A 144 9.55 7.29 -11.04
CA ALA A 144 9.93 8.63 -11.51
C ALA A 144 9.80 8.74 -13.04
N GLY A 145 10.16 7.69 -13.78
CA GLY A 145 9.96 7.60 -15.24
C GLY A 145 8.49 7.72 -15.64
N LEU A 146 7.58 7.04 -14.92
CA LEU A 146 6.15 7.15 -15.16
C LEU A 146 5.63 8.58 -14.93
N PHE A 147 6.10 9.26 -13.87
CA PHE A 147 5.75 10.66 -13.64
C PHE A 147 6.30 11.58 -14.74
N ALA A 148 7.55 11.38 -15.16
CA ALA A 148 8.16 12.17 -16.24
C ALA A 148 7.40 12.06 -17.56
N THR A 149 6.80 10.91 -17.84
CA THR A 149 5.95 10.71 -19.03
C THR A 149 4.68 11.58 -18.96
N HIS A 150 4.08 11.76 -17.78
CA HIS A 150 2.89 12.59 -17.61
C HIS A 150 3.18 14.10 -17.53
N TYR A 151 4.34 14.48 -17.00
CA TYR A 151 4.75 15.86 -16.81
C TYR A 151 5.94 16.17 -17.74
N ALA A 152 5.68 16.21 -19.06
CA ALA A 152 6.69 16.44 -20.07
C ALA A 152 7.53 17.71 -19.77
N GLY A 153 8.86 17.56 -19.71
CA GLY A 153 9.79 18.64 -19.40
C GLY A 153 10.01 18.90 -17.91
N GLY A 154 9.47 18.07 -17.03
CA GLY A 154 9.75 18.15 -15.59
C GLY A 154 11.23 17.90 -15.28
N PRO A 155 11.75 18.46 -14.15
CA PRO A 155 13.15 18.27 -13.75
C PRO A 155 13.48 16.77 -13.54
N ALA A 156 14.69 16.38 -13.94
CA ALA A 156 15.19 15.03 -13.66
C ALA A 156 15.28 14.78 -12.14
N PRO A 157 15.05 13.53 -11.69
CA PRO A 157 15.21 13.16 -10.29
C PRO A 157 16.63 13.43 -9.81
N GLN A 158 16.76 13.99 -8.61
CA GLN A 158 18.03 14.19 -7.92
C GLN A 158 18.28 13.00 -6.99
N GLN A 159 19.52 12.53 -6.92
CA GLN A 159 19.91 11.51 -5.96
C GLN A 159 20.42 12.13 -4.66
N ALA A 160 20.10 11.49 -3.53
CA ALA A 160 20.62 11.82 -2.21
C ALA A 160 21.08 10.54 -1.49
N PRO A 161 21.89 10.64 -0.44
CA PRO A 161 22.31 9.47 0.34
C PRO A 161 21.11 8.63 0.79
N ALA A 162 21.30 7.30 0.87
CA ALA A 162 20.31 6.39 1.37
C ALA A 162 19.89 6.75 2.82
N ARG A 163 18.63 6.56 3.14
CA ARG A 163 18.12 6.78 4.51
C ARG A 163 18.37 5.54 5.35
N VAL A 164 18.83 5.73 6.56
CA VAL A 164 18.97 4.64 7.53
C VAL A 164 17.58 4.11 7.88
N GLY A 165 17.42 2.78 7.80
CA GLY A 165 16.14 2.11 8.10
C GLY A 165 15.11 2.11 6.95
N ASP A 166 15.49 2.57 5.75
CA ASP A 166 14.62 2.42 4.59
C ASP A 166 14.59 0.96 4.11
N ILE A 167 13.40 0.42 3.89
CA ILE A 167 13.20 -0.96 3.40
C ILE A 167 13.70 -1.04 1.95
N GLY A 168 14.60 -1.98 1.67
CA GLY A 168 15.14 -2.17 0.33
C GLY A 168 14.07 -2.62 -0.67
N HIS A 169 13.40 -3.72 -0.36
CA HIS A 169 12.41 -4.31 -1.26
C HIS A 169 11.15 -4.73 -0.52
N SER A 170 9.99 -4.43 -1.10
CA SER A 170 8.69 -4.81 -0.57
C SER A 170 7.81 -5.34 -1.70
N LEU A 171 7.47 -6.62 -1.65
CA LEU A 171 6.66 -7.33 -2.64
C LEU A 171 5.77 -8.34 -1.93
N GLY A 172 4.46 -8.26 -2.11
CA GLY A 172 3.50 -9.17 -1.49
C GLY A 172 3.17 -10.39 -2.34
N ALA A 173 2.84 -11.51 -1.71
CA ALA A 173 2.25 -12.67 -2.36
C ALA A 173 0.71 -12.51 -2.39
N PRO A 174 0.05 -12.36 -3.57
CA PRO A 174 -1.39 -12.12 -3.67
C PRO A 174 -2.24 -13.39 -3.62
N GLY A 175 -1.61 -14.58 -3.62
CA GLY A 175 -2.29 -15.85 -3.81
C GLY A 175 -3.39 -16.15 -2.80
N LEU A 176 -3.19 -15.84 -1.52
CA LEU A 176 -4.18 -16.10 -0.48
C LEU A 176 -5.43 -15.20 -0.64
N ALA A 177 -5.26 -13.93 -0.98
CA ALA A 177 -6.38 -13.02 -1.27
C ALA A 177 -7.18 -13.50 -2.50
N THR A 178 -6.51 -14.05 -3.51
CA THR A 178 -7.18 -14.64 -4.67
C THR A 178 -7.99 -15.88 -4.27
N ALA A 179 -7.42 -16.79 -3.50
CA ALA A 179 -8.08 -18.02 -3.09
C ALA A 179 -9.26 -17.75 -2.13
N GLU A 180 -9.07 -16.92 -1.11
CA GLU A 180 -10.05 -16.73 -0.05
C GLU A 180 -11.06 -15.62 -0.34
N LEU A 181 -10.67 -14.55 -1.03
CA LEU A 181 -11.56 -13.42 -1.34
C LEU A 181 -12.03 -13.40 -2.79
N GLY A 182 -11.41 -14.16 -3.70
CA GLY A 182 -11.58 -13.98 -5.15
C GLY A 182 -11.02 -12.62 -5.61
N PHE A 183 -10.06 -12.07 -4.86
CA PHE A 183 -9.48 -10.78 -5.12
C PHE A 183 -8.19 -10.89 -5.94
N THR A 184 -8.12 -10.11 -7.01
CA THR A 184 -6.88 -9.87 -7.76
C THR A 184 -6.83 -8.39 -8.10
N ALA A 185 -5.72 -7.71 -7.85
CA ALA A 185 -5.54 -6.31 -8.24
C ALA A 185 -5.60 -6.17 -9.76
N ARG A 186 -6.33 -5.17 -10.24
CA ARG A 186 -6.61 -4.98 -11.68
C ARG A 186 -5.95 -3.74 -12.26
N THR A 187 -5.62 -2.77 -11.40
CA THR A 187 -5.07 -1.48 -11.80
C THR A 187 -3.55 -1.55 -11.82
N SER A 188 -2.94 -1.25 -12.94
CA SER A 188 -1.49 -1.05 -13.02
C SER A 188 -1.09 0.26 -12.34
N VAL A 189 0.20 0.39 -12.01
CA VAL A 189 0.72 1.65 -11.44
C VAL A 189 0.52 2.81 -12.41
N ALA A 190 0.75 2.59 -13.72
CA ALA A 190 0.59 3.61 -14.74
C ALA A 190 -0.87 4.11 -14.85
N GLU A 191 -1.85 3.20 -14.88
CA GLU A 191 -3.27 3.56 -14.91
C GLU A 191 -3.69 4.32 -13.64
N GLY A 192 -3.30 3.83 -12.46
CA GLY A 192 -3.62 4.48 -11.20
C GLY A 192 -2.96 5.85 -11.03
N LEU A 193 -1.75 6.06 -11.59
CA LEU A 193 -1.10 7.37 -11.65
C LEU A 193 -1.86 8.33 -12.58
N ALA A 194 -2.28 7.87 -13.75
CA ALA A 194 -3.09 8.69 -14.65
C ALA A 194 -4.39 9.16 -13.96
N GLU A 195 -5.06 8.28 -13.23
CA GLU A 195 -6.24 8.65 -12.43
C GLU A 195 -5.93 9.65 -11.32
N LEU A 196 -4.82 9.43 -10.58
CA LEU A 196 -4.39 10.33 -9.51
C LEU A 196 -4.11 11.75 -10.07
N ILE A 197 -3.40 11.83 -11.18
CA ILE A 197 -3.03 13.11 -11.82
C ILE A 197 -4.29 13.81 -12.34
N ALA A 198 -5.19 13.09 -13.02
CA ALA A 198 -6.43 13.66 -13.55
C ALA A 198 -7.38 14.15 -12.44
N ALA A 199 -7.41 13.46 -11.29
CA ALA A 199 -8.25 13.83 -10.16
C ALA A 199 -7.71 15.01 -9.34
N THR A 200 -6.48 15.46 -9.61
CA THR A 200 -5.83 16.56 -8.87
C THR A 200 -5.59 17.72 -9.82
N PRO A 201 -6.51 18.72 -9.92
CA PRO A 201 -6.35 19.84 -10.83
C PRO A 201 -5.01 20.57 -10.62
N VAL A 202 -4.36 20.94 -11.72
CA VAL A 202 -3.22 21.86 -11.68
C VAL A 202 -3.76 23.20 -11.13
N ALA A 203 -3.19 23.69 -10.03
CA ALA A 203 -3.46 25.07 -9.61
C ALA A 203 -2.96 25.97 -10.73
N LEU A 204 -3.87 26.58 -11.48
CA LEU A 204 -3.51 27.65 -12.40
C LEU A 204 -2.98 28.81 -11.54
N HIS A 205 -1.67 28.99 -11.57
CA HIS A 205 -1.07 30.21 -11.02
C HIS A 205 -1.52 31.36 -11.93
N SER A 206 -2.49 32.11 -11.45
CA SER A 206 -2.88 33.44 -12.00
C SER A 206 -1.90 34.50 -11.56
#